data_2ef5b563a19dc0c07da4948f5f0092f6
#
_entry.id   2ef5b563a19dc0c07da4948f5f0092f6
#
_cell.length_a   1.000
_cell.length_b   1.000
_cell.length_c   1.000
_cell.angle_alpha   90.00
_cell.angle_beta   90.00
_cell.angle_gamma   90.00
#
_symmetry.space_group_name_H-M   'P 1'
#
loop_
_entity.id
_entity.type
_entity.pdbx_description
1 polymer ?
#
loop_
_entity_poly.entity_id
_entity_poly.type
_entity_poly.pdbx_seq_one_letter_code
_entity_poly.pdbx_strand_id
1 'polypeptide(L)'
;LHRRADFALGANPAVNALWRQIFNNGQHSYLVVADGNLVVFEDAIKQHISLPDYQNKEFRRLAEARIPDPAIRALVLNVVNRNHTSMADASVLRRFSLLFASNSLPFDVINAREATINQVTAHSNSILMGSRRANPWVALYEDKLNFQTVFEESPRVAYFVNRSPQPGEQPAYRGDWSRGGFCRVALLRSAKGSGNTVLISGTDIPSTEAGGEFLSSEAAINNLRKSFHLNDGQSMPYFEVLLRTRLLSNAVSQFEVVATRQN
;
A
#
# COMPACT_ATOMS: atom_id res chain seq x y z
N LEU A 1 -9.43 -9.77 26.90
CA LEU A 1 -10.74 -9.78 26.23
C LEU A 1 -10.55 -9.20 24.84
N HIS A 2 -10.28 -10.08 23.85
CA HIS A 2 -10.21 -9.73 22.44
C HIS A 2 -11.62 -9.31 22.01
N ARG A 3 -11.82 -8.03 21.68
CA ARG A 3 -12.96 -7.63 20.86
C ARG A 3 -12.76 -8.30 19.49
N ARG A 4 -13.49 -9.38 19.25
CA ARG A 4 -13.79 -9.80 17.89
C ARG A 4 -14.43 -8.58 17.23
N ALA A 5 -13.76 -8.01 16.22
CA ALA A 5 -14.43 -7.10 15.31
C ALA A 5 -15.54 -7.91 14.64
N ASP A 6 -16.76 -7.69 15.05
CA ASP A 6 -17.95 -8.27 14.43
C ASP A 6 -17.97 -7.76 12.99
N PHE A 7 -17.55 -8.60 12.06
CA PHE A 7 -17.87 -8.47 10.66
C PHE A 7 -19.37 -8.75 10.51
N ALA A 8 -20.21 -7.81 10.93
CA ALA A 8 -21.60 -7.82 10.57
C ALA A 8 -21.68 -7.57 9.06
N LEU A 9 -21.81 -8.65 8.29
CA LEU A 9 -22.11 -8.62 6.87
C LEU A 9 -23.46 -7.88 6.70
N GLY A 10 -23.43 -6.56 6.51
CA GLY A 10 -24.64 -5.80 6.23
C GLY A 10 -24.71 -4.33 6.65
N ALA A 11 -23.78 -3.82 7.46
CA ALA A 11 -23.92 -2.50 8.07
C ALA A 11 -22.73 -1.55 7.83
N ASN A 12 -22.12 -1.56 6.63
CA ASN A 12 -21.00 -0.68 6.30
C ASN A 12 -21.30 0.18 5.04
N PRO A 13 -22.32 1.07 5.08
CA PRO A 13 -22.75 1.79 3.88
C PRO A 13 -21.68 2.70 3.28
N ALA A 14 -20.87 3.39 4.09
CA ALA A 14 -19.85 4.28 3.58
C ALA A 14 -18.67 3.51 2.97
N VAL A 15 -18.24 2.42 3.59
CA VAL A 15 -17.21 1.52 3.03
C VAL A 15 -17.70 0.89 1.73
N ASN A 16 -18.94 0.38 1.73
CA ASN A 16 -19.53 -0.22 0.54
C ASN A 16 -19.67 0.79 -0.61
N ALA A 17 -20.08 2.02 -0.31
CA ALA A 17 -20.17 3.10 -1.30
C ALA A 17 -18.81 3.45 -1.90
N LEU A 18 -17.76 3.55 -1.06
CA LEU A 18 -16.40 3.80 -1.52
C LEU A 18 -15.93 2.71 -2.49
N TRP A 19 -16.05 1.44 -2.11
CA TRP A 19 -15.55 0.34 -2.93
C TRP A 19 -16.38 0.14 -4.21
N ARG A 20 -17.70 0.34 -4.16
CA ARG A 20 -18.53 0.37 -5.37
C ARG A 20 -18.13 1.50 -6.30
N GLN A 21 -17.82 2.69 -5.79
CA GLN A 21 -17.31 3.80 -6.60
C GLN A 21 -16.01 3.43 -7.29
N ILE A 22 -15.08 2.76 -6.60
CA ILE A 22 -13.79 2.36 -7.16
C ILE A 22 -13.96 1.30 -8.26
N PHE A 23 -14.83 0.30 -8.05
CA PHE A 23 -14.99 -0.84 -8.94
C PHE A 23 -16.07 -0.66 -10.01
N ASN A 24 -17.07 0.23 -9.82
CA ASN A 24 -18.24 0.34 -10.69
C ASN A 24 -17.98 1.18 -11.95
N ASN A 25 -16.85 0.92 -12.62
CA ASN A 25 -16.47 1.60 -13.87
C ASN A 25 -16.34 0.62 -15.05
N GLY A 26 -16.77 -0.63 -14.87
CA GLY A 26 -16.69 -1.69 -15.90
C GLY A 26 -15.28 -2.20 -16.17
N GLN A 27 -14.28 -1.78 -15.37
CA GLN A 27 -12.90 -2.20 -15.52
C GLN A 27 -12.60 -3.43 -14.67
N HIS A 28 -11.69 -4.27 -15.14
CA HIS A 28 -11.17 -5.38 -14.34
C HIS A 28 -10.39 -4.86 -13.13
N SER A 29 -10.44 -5.57 -12.01
CA SER A 29 -9.83 -5.13 -10.76
C SER A 29 -8.78 -6.11 -10.28
N TYR A 30 -7.61 -5.58 -9.90
CA TYR A 30 -6.47 -6.36 -9.40
C TYR A 30 -6.06 -5.88 -8.01
N LEU A 31 -5.86 -6.83 -7.10
CA LEU A 31 -5.16 -6.61 -5.85
C LEU A 31 -3.73 -7.11 -6.02
N VAL A 32 -2.79 -6.19 -6.01
CA VAL A 32 -1.37 -6.44 -6.24
C VAL A 32 -0.66 -6.49 -4.89
N VAL A 33 -0.41 -7.70 -4.39
CA VAL A 33 0.29 -7.92 -3.11
C VAL A 33 1.78 -7.62 -3.25
N ALA A 34 2.39 -7.19 -2.15
CA ALA A 34 3.80 -6.84 -2.12
C ALA A 34 4.72 -8.03 -2.43
N ASP A 35 5.87 -7.74 -3.01
CA ASP A 35 6.99 -8.66 -3.21
C ASP A 35 7.96 -8.57 -2.01
N GLY A 36 7.71 -9.38 -0.98
CA GLY A 36 8.53 -9.36 0.23
C GLY A 36 10.00 -9.71 -0.01
N ASN A 37 10.30 -10.57 -0.98
CA ASN A 37 11.67 -10.97 -1.29
C ASN A 37 12.46 -9.88 -2.02
N LEU A 38 11.80 -8.94 -2.67
CA LEU A 38 12.46 -7.78 -3.26
C LEU A 38 13.15 -6.93 -2.19
N VAL A 39 12.51 -6.72 -1.05
CA VAL A 39 13.08 -5.97 0.07
C VAL A 39 14.36 -6.64 0.59
N VAL A 40 14.33 -7.98 0.73
CA VAL A 40 15.51 -8.76 1.14
C VAL A 40 16.63 -8.65 0.11
N PHE A 41 16.28 -8.68 -1.17
CA PHE A 41 17.23 -8.53 -2.26
C PHE A 41 17.88 -7.14 -2.28
N GLU A 42 17.09 -6.06 -2.19
CA GLU A 42 17.60 -4.69 -2.10
C GLU A 42 18.55 -4.52 -0.90
N ASP A 43 18.20 -5.13 0.25
CA ASP A 43 19.06 -5.11 1.43
C ASP A 43 20.41 -5.81 1.20
N ALA A 44 20.40 -6.91 0.47
CA ALA A 44 21.62 -7.67 0.18
C ALA A 44 22.54 -6.93 -0.79
N ILE A 45 21.97 -6.28 -1.82
CA ILE A 45 22.76 -5.55 -2.83
C ILE A 45 23.05 -4.09 -2.45
N LYS A 46 22.47 -3.60 -1.33
CA LYS A 46 22.58 -2.19 -0.86
C LYS A 46 22.18 -1.17 -1.93
N GLN A 47 21.14 -1.47 -2.67
CA GLN A 47 20.67 -0.62 -3.76
C GLN A 47 19.16 -0.78 -3.94
N HIS A 48 18.48 0.36 -4.14
CA HIS A 48 17.09 0.36 -4.56
C HIS A 48 16.97 -0.06 -6.03
N ILE A 49 15.98 -0.92 -6.33
CA ILE A 49 15.72 -1.40 -7.69
C ILE A 49 14.71 -0.47 -8.36
N SER A 50 15.08 0.02 -9.54
CA SER A 50 14.17 0.81 -10.37
C SER A 50 13.01 -0.02 -10.91
N LEU A 51 11.88 0.62 -11.21
CA LEU A 51 10.76 -0.09 -11.83
C LEU A 51 11.14 -0.76 -13.16
N PRO A 52 11.93 -0.16 -14.07
CA PRO A 52 12.43 -0.84 -15.27
C PRO A 52 13.26 -2.10 -14.97
N ASP A 53 14.24 -2.02 -14.05
CA ASP A 53 15.06 -3.19 -13.67
C ASP A 53 14.20 -4.31 -13.07
N TYR A 54 13.18 -3.94 -12.29
CA TYR A 54 12.22 -4.88 -11.71
C TYR A 54 11.38 -5.57 -12.78
N GLN A 55 10.82 -4.81 -13.72
CA GLN A 55 10.03 -5.34 -14.83
C GLN A 55 10.83 -6.28 -15.73
N ASN A 56 12.11 -5.94 -15.97
CA ASN A 56 13.02 -6.73 -16.78
C ASN A 56 13.65 -7.89 -16.00
N LYS A 57 13.32 -8.06 -14.71
CA LYS A 57 13.85 -9.12 -13.82
C LYS A 57 15.38 -9.16 -13.77
N GLU A 58 16.02 -7.99 -13.74
CA GLU A 58 17.49 -7.81 -13.80
C GLU A 58 18.25 -8.28 -12.53
N PHE A 59 17.63 -9.14 -11.71
CA PHE A 59 18.14 -9.57 -10.41
C PHE A 59 19.52 -10.23 -10.51
N ARG A 60 19.73 -11.07 -11.53
CA ARG A 60 21.04 -11.75 -11.73
C ARG A 60 22.15 -10.74 -11.99
N ARG A 61 21.96 -9.84 -12.95
CA ARG A 61 22.92 -8.79 -13.30
C ARG A 61 23.27 -7.91 -12.10
N LEU A 62 22.26 -7.49 -11.34
CA LEU A 62 22.43 -6.65 -10.14
C LEU A 62 23.18 -7.41 -9.03
N ALA A 63 22.87 -8.69 -8.81
CA ALA A 63 23.55 -9.51 -7.81
C ALA A 63 25.03 -9.74 -8.18
N GLU A 64 25.32 -10.01 -9.46
CA GLU A 64 26.70 -10.18 -9.94
C GLU A 64 27.53 -8.92 -9.77
N ALA A 65 26.94 -7.75 -9.97
CA ALA A 65 27.62 -6.46 -9.82
C ALA A 65 27.86 -6.06 -8.35
N ARG A 66 27.07 -6.60 -7.40
CA ARG A 66 27.06 -6.11 -6.01
C ARG A 66 27.47 -7.13 -4.96
N ILE A 67 27.39 -8.43 -5.26
CA ILE A 67 27.70 -9.50 -4.31
C ILE A 67 28.90 -10.30 -4.86
N PRO A 68 30.11 -10.03 -4.36
CA PRO A 68 31.33 -10.74 -4.84
C PRO A 68 31.32 -12.22 -4.50
N ASP A 69 30.85 -12.59 -3.30
CA ASP A 69 30.86 -13.98 -2.84
C ASP A 69 29.82 -14.81 -3.62
N PRO A 70 30.27 -15.89 -4.34
CA PRO A 70 29.38 -16.70 -5.16
C PRO A 70 28.32 -17.47 -4.35
N ALA A 71 28.64 -17.89 -3.12
CA ALA A 71 27.70 -18.65 -2.27
C ALA A 71 26.60 -17.74 -1.74
N ILE A 72 26.97 -16.55 -1.27
CA ILE A 72 26.00 -15.52 -0.83
C ILE A 72 25.13 -15.10 -2.01
N ARG A 73 25.73 -14.84 -3.18
CA ARG A 73 25.00 -14.48 -4.40
C ARG A 73 24.01 -15.56 -4.81
N ALA A 74 24.39 -16.83 -4.80
CA ALA A 74 23.49 -17.94 -5.10
C ALA A 74 22.31 -18.02 -4.11
N LEU A 75 22.57 -17.83 -2.81
CA LEU A 75 21.53 -17.80 -1.79
C LEU A 75 20.55 -16.65 -2.02
N VAL A 76 21.05 -15.44 -2.25
CA VAL A 76 20.21 -14.24 -2.47
C VAL A 76 19.36 -14.39 -3.74
N LEU A 77 19.93 -14.93 -4.82
CA LEU A 77 19.19 -15.22 -6.05
C LEU A 77 18.12 -16.30 -5.83
N ASN A 78 18.41 -17.30 -5.01
CA ASN A 78 17.41 -18.32 -4.65
C ASN A 78 16.23 -17.73 -3.86
N VAL A 79 16.49 -16.77 -2.96
CA VAL A 79 15.45 -16.08 -2.21
C VAL A 79 14.62 -15.20 -3.14
N VAL A 80 15.27 -14.35 -3.93
CA VAL A 80 14.54 -13.40 -4.80
C VAL A 80 13.72 -14.08 -5.88
N ASN A 81 14.09 -15.29 -6.32
CA ASN A 81 13.33 -16.03 -7.33
C ASN A 81 12.05 -16.69 -6.83
N ARG A 82 11.70 -16.51 -5.55
CA ARG A 82 10.45 -17.03 -4.96
C ARG A 82 9.46 -15.89 -4.77
N ASN A 83 8.19 -16.13 -5.10
CA ASN A 83 7.14 -15.20 -4.78
C ASN A 83 6.81 -15.30 -3.29
N HIS A 84 6.93 -14.19 -2.58
CA HIS A 84 6.66 -14.13 -1.15
C HIS A 84 5.96 -12.82 -0.81
N THR A 85 4.96 -12.89 0.07
CA THR A 85 4.30 -11.70 0.61
C THR A 85 4.23 -11.79 2.14
N SER A 86 3.84 -10.69 2.79
CA SER A 86 3.79 -10.61 4.25
C SER A 86 2.49 -11.18 4.82
N MET A 87 2.50 -11.53 6.11
CA MET A 87 1.26 -11.88 6.83
C MET A 87 0.29 -10.71 6.94
N ALA A 88 0.77 -9.46 6.93
CA ALA A 88 -0.07 -8.28 6.87
C ALA A 88 -0.83 -8.22 5.55
N ASP A 89 -0.15 -8.50 4.42
CA ASP A 89 -0.82 -8.56 3.12
C ASP A 89 -1.89 -9.66 3.09
N ALA A 90 -1.60 -10.83 3.66
CA ALA A 90 -2.57 -11.93 3.79
C ALA A 90 -3.78 -11.52 4.66
N SER A 91 -3.56 -10.77 5.74
CA SER A 91 -4.61 -10.24 6.61
C SER A 91 -5.51 -9.25 5.87
N VAL A 92 -4.92 -8.30 5.14
CA VAL A 92 -5.65 -7.32 4.32
C VAL A 92 -6.40 -8.02 3.19
N LEU A 93 -5.77 -8.96 2.49
CA LEU A 93 -6.39 -9.75 1.43
C LEU A 93 -7.63 -10.49 1.94
N ARG A 94 -7.52 -11.19 3.08
CA ARG A 94 -8.66 -11.87 3.71
C ARG A 94 -9.80 -10.88 4.00
N ARG A 95 -9.48 -9.71 4.56
CA ARG A 95 -10.46 -8.66 4.88
C ARG A 95 -11.17 -8.14 3.65
N PHE A 96 -10.41 -7.82 2.59
CA PHE A 96 -10.97 -7.33 1.33
C PHE A 96 -11.75 -8.42 0.58
N SER A 97 -11.30 -9.69 0.61
CA SER A 97 -12.04 -10.79 -0.01
C SER A 97 -13.45 -10.93 0.57
N LEU A 98 -13.59 -10.84 1.90
CA LEU A 98 -14.90 -10.90 2.55
C LEU A 98 -15.77 -9.68 2.20
N LEU A 99 -15.18 -8.49 2.22
CA LEU A 99 -15.87 -7.24 1.88
C LEU A 99 -16.31 -7.21 0.42
N PHE A 100 -15.45 -7.59 -0.50
CA PHE A 100 -15.74 -7.56 -1.94
C PHE A 100 -16.75 -8.65 -2.33
N ALA A 101 -16.64 -9.84 -1.77
CA ALA A 101 -17.61 -10.90 -1.98
C ALA A 101 -19.03 -10.49 -1.52
N SER A 102 -19.14 -9.83 -0.35
CA SER A 102 -20.44 -9.35 0.16
C SER A 102 -21.06 -8.23 -0.69
N ASN A 103 -20.26 -7.56 -1.52
CA ASN A 103 -20.71 -6.50 -2.43
C ASN A 103 -20.73 -6.90 -3.89
N SER A 104 -20.47 -8.18 -4.21
CA SER A 104 -20.37 -8.70 -5.59
C SER A 104 -19.36 -7.93 -6.46
N LEU A 105 -18.22 -7.59 -5.87
CA LEU A 105 -17.12 -6.88 -6.53
C LEU A 105 -16.01 -7.87 -6.90
N PRO A 106 -15.93 -8.32 -8.17
CA PRO A 106 -14.91 -9.28 -8.59
C PRO A 106 -13.52 -8.64 -8.66
N PHE A 107 -12.50 -9.40 -8.28
CA PHE A 107 -11.11 -9.00 -8.39
C PHE A 107 -10.19 -10.22 -8.48
N ASP A 108 -9.01 -10.02 -9.08
CA ASP A 108 -7.93 -10.99 -9.08
C ASP A 108 -6.80 -10.57 -8.17
N VAL A 109 -6.13 -11.56 -7.57
CA VAL A 109 -4.95 -11.35 -6.73
C VAL A 109 -3.71 -11.73 -7.52
N ILE A 110 -2.76 -10.80 -7.61
CA ILE A 110 -1.47 -11.02 -8.28
C ILE A 110 -0.33 -10.53 -7.38
N ASN A 111 0.81 -11.22 -7.46
CA ASN A 111 2.03 -10.72 -6.84
C ASN A 111 2.60 -9.56 -7.67
N ALA A 112 3.20 -8.55 -7.03
CA ALA A 112 3.79 -7.41 -7.74
C ALA A 112 4.79 -7.84 -8.83
N ARG A 113 5.49 -8.96 -8.63
CA ARG A 113 6.45 -9.52 -9.60
C ARG A 113 5.81 -10.07 -10.87
N GLU A 114 4.59 -10.56 -10.76
CA GLU A 114 3.83 -11.14 -11.89
C GLU A 114 2.93 -10.11 -12.56
N ALA A 115 2.73 -8.95 -11.93
CA ALA A 115 1.93 -7.89 -12.50
C ALA A 115 2.58 -7.29 -13.76
N THR A 116 1.76 -6.93 -14.71
CA THR A 116 2.16 -6.23 -15.94
C THR A 116 1.76 -4.77 -15.90
N ILE A 117 2.42 -3.94 -16.70
CA ILE A 117 2.10 -2.51 -16.81
C ILE A 117 0.63 -2.29 -17.17
N ASN A 118 0.07 -3.13 -18.04
CA ASN A 118 -1.33 -3.02 -18.47
C ASN A 118 -2.30 -3.34 -17.32
N GLN A 119 -2.03 -4.36 -16.50
CA GLN A 119 -2.85 -4.71 -15.35
C GLN A 119 -2.83 -3.63 -14.26
N VAL A 120 -1.74 -2.87 -14.17
CA VAL A 120 -1.59 -1.83 -13.14
C VAL A 120 -2.08 -0.46 -13.62
N THR A 121 -2.01 -0.17 -14.94
CA THR A 121 -2.22 1.20 -15.43
C THR A 121 -3.26 1.36 -16.53
N ALA A 122 -3.62 0.29 -17.27
CA ALA A 122 -4.44 0.43 -18.45
C ALA A 122 -5.80 -0.26 -18.28
N HIS A 123 -6.88 0.53 -18.31
CA HIS A 123 -8.25 0.01 -18.28
C HIS A 123 -8.51 -1.03 -17.17
N SER A 124 -7.97 -0.75 -15.98
CA SER A 124 -8.12 -1.60 -14.81
C SER A 124 -8.16 -0.79 -13.53
N ASN A 125 -8.81 -1.33 -12.50
CA ASN A 125 -8.65 -0.87 -11.13
C ASN A 125 -7.51 -1.64 -10.48
N SER A 126 -6.67 -0.97 -9.72
CA SER A 126 -5.57 -1.62 -9.01
C SER A 126 -5.52 -1.21 -7.54
N ILE A 127 -5.28 -2.17 -6.66
CA ILE A 127 -4.99 -1.95 -5.26
C ILE A 127 -3.55 -2.37 -5.06
N LEU A 128 -2.63 -1.41 -4.93
CA LEU A 128 -1.20 -1.66 -4.79
C LEU A 128 -0.83 -1.66 -3.30
N MET A 129 -0.43 -2.82 -2.79
CA MET A 129 -0.05 -3.00 -1.40
C MET A 129 1.47 -2.96 -1.24
N GLY A 130 1.94 -2.31 -0.19
CA GLY A 130 3.34 -2.14 0.13
C GLY A 130 3.91 -0.77 -0.29
N SER A 131 5.07 -0.44 0.29
CA SER A 131 5.84 0.72 -0.13
C SER A 131 6.54 0.47 -1.47
N ARG A 132 7.14 1.52 -2.07
CA ARG A 132 7.90 1.42 -3.32
C ARG A 132 8.99 0.32 -3.29
N ARG A 133 9.55 0.00 -2.10
CA ARG A 133 10.55 -1.06 -1.93
C ARG A 133 9.96 -2.47 -2.09
N ALA A 134 8.72 -2.66 -1.65
CA ALA A 134 8.06 -3.98 -1.71
C ALA A 134 7.11 -4.08 -2.92
N ASN A 135 6.73 -2.96 -3.50
CA ASN A 135 5.87 -2.88 -4.67
C ASN A 135 6.33 -1.73 -5.58
N PRO A 136 7.28 -1.98 -6.49
CA PRO A 136 7.84 -0.94 -7.37
C PRO A 136 6.81 -0.24 -8.28
N TRP A 137 5.62 -0.84 -8.49
CA TRP A 137 4.54 -0.22 -9.25
C TRP A 137 4.04 1.08 -8.62
N VAL A 138 4.22 1.26 -7.31
CA VAL A 138 3.91 2.50 -6.59
C VAL A 138 4.68 3.70 -7.15
N ALA A 139 5.87 3.47 -7.73
CA ALA A 139 6.69 4.52 -8.36
C ALA A 139 5.96 5.28 -9.48
N LEU A 140 4.96 4.67 -10.14
CA LEU A 140 4.16 5.32 -11.19
C LEU A 140 3.31 6.49 -10.67
N TYR A 141 3.13 6.58 -9.37
CA TYR A 141 2.26 7.55 -8.70
C TYR A 141 3.01 8.49 -7.77
N GLU A 142 4.24 8.17 -7.39
CA GLU A 142 4.99 8.85 -6.32
C GLU A 142 5.11 10.37 -6.55
N ASP A 143 5.36 10.79 -7.79
CA ASP A 143 5.50 12.22 -8.15
C ASP A 143 4.18 13.01 -8.06
N LYS A 144 3.04 12.33 -8.07
CA LYS A 144 1.70 12.92 -7.97
C LYS A 144 1.23 13.05 -6.53
N LEU A 145 1.96 12.49 -5.58
CA LEU A 145 1.58 12.36 -4.19
C LEU A 145 2.26 13.44 -3.34
N ASN A 146 1.52 13.94 -2.36
CA ASN A 146 2.05 14.88 -1.38
C ASN A 146 2.93 14.18 -0.34
N PHE A 147 2.53 12.98 0.12
CA PHE A 147 3.31 12.22 1.10
C PHE A 147 4.20 11.22 0.37
N GLN A 148 5.44 11.62 0.08
CA GLN A 148 6.39 10.81 -0.68
C GLN A 148 7.20 9.89 0.22
N THR A 149 7.35 8.63 -0.21
CA THR A 149 8.13 7.63 0.52
C THR A 149 9.62 7.86 0.34
N VAL A 150 10.35 7.94 1.44
CA VAL A 150 11.82 7.97 1.47
C VAL A 150 12.32 6.79 2.28
N PHE A 151 13.43 6.22 1.86
CA PHE A 151 14.16 5.21 2.60
C PHE A 151 15.62 5.63 2.74
N GLU A 152 16.10 5.66 3.99
CA GLU A 152 17.50 5.91 4.34
C GLU A 152 18.15 4.61 4.79
N GLU A 153 19.36 4.33 4.29
CA GLU A 153 20.11 3.12 4.65
C GLU A 153 20.83 3.26 6.00
N SER A 154 21.16 4.49 6.41
CA SER A 154 21.90 4.74 7.66
C SER A 154 21.45 6.06 8.30
N PRO A 155 20.65 6.01 9.38
CA PRO A 155 20.04 4.82 9.95
C PRO A 155 19.00 4.21 9.00
N ARG A 156 18.83 2.89 9.09
CA ARG A 156 17.85 2.19 8.24
C ARG A 156 16.42 2.52 8.64
N VAL A 157 15.79 3.45 7.92
CA VAL A 157 14.45 3.95 8.23
C VAL A 157 13.67 4.31 6.97
N ALA A 158 12.41 3.91 6.94
CA ALA A 158 11.43 4.40 5.98
C ALA A 158 10.58 5.49 6.61
N TYR A 159 10.29 6.54 5.84
CA TYR A 159 9.45 7.64 6.31
C TYR A 159 8.75 8.34 5.14
N PHE A 160 7.81 9.24 5.46
CA PHE A 160 7.14 10.08 4.48
C PHE A 160 7.60 11.52 4.58
N VAL A 161 7.98 12.12 3.45
CA VAL A 161 8.16 13.55 3.29
C VAL A 161 6.83 14.17 2.90
N ASN A 162 6.45 15.24 3.58
CA ASN A 162 5.29 16.05 3.27
C ASN A 162 5.73 17.21 2.37
N ARG A 163 5.38 17.17 1.08
CA ARG A 163 5.83 18.17 0.09
C ARG A 163 5.22 19.55 0.31
N SER A 164 4.01 19.59 0.83
CA SER A 164 3.26 20.84 1.07
C SER A 164 2.59 20.79 2.45
N PRO A 165 3.39 20.98 3.54
CA PRO A 165 2.85 20.96 4.89
C PRO A 165 1.80 22.05 5.09
N GLN A 166 0.66 21.68 5.67
CA GLN A 166 -0.38 22.59 6.12
C GLN A 166 -0.10 23.06 7.57
N PRO A 167 -0.73 24.13 8.04
CA PRO A 167 -0.56 24.59 9.42
C PRO A 167 -0.80 23.46 10.43
N GLY A 168 0.19 23.23 11.30
CA GLY A 168 0.18 22.15 12.31
C GLY A 168 0.73 20.81 11.83
N GLU A 169 1.04 20.66 10.55
CA GLU A 169 1.65 19.43 10.01
C GLU A 169 3.18 19.45 10.07
N GLN A 170 3.76 18.26 10.07
CA GLN A 170 5.22 18.09 10.03
C GLN A 170 5.74 18.01 8.60
N PRO A 171 6.96 18.47 8.32
CA PRO A 171 7.61 18.34 7.01
C PRO A 171 8.01 16.90 6.68
N ALA A 172 8.15 16.05 7.71
CA ALA A 172 8.44 14.63 7.55
C ALA A 172 7.84 13.82 8.71
N TYR A 173 7.39 12.61 8.39
CA TYR A 173 6.77 11.67 9.32
C TYR A 173 7.62 10.41 9.41
N ARG A 174 8.45 10.34 10.46
CA ARG A 174 9.37 9.23 10.71
C ARG A 174 8.77 8.26 11.72
N GLY A 175 8.70 6.98 11.34
CA GLY A 175 8.29 5.90 12.24
C GLY A 175 9.38 5.57 13.25
N ASP A 176 8.96 4.92 14.32
CA ASP A 176 9.83 4.28 15.30
C ASP A 176 9.43 2.80 15.37
N TRP A 177 10.33 1.92 15.00
CA TRP A 177 10.11 0.48 14.95
C TRP A 177 9.55 -0.12 16.26
N SER A 178 9.80 0.54 17.39
CA SER A 178 9.33 0.09 18.71
C SER A 178 7.96 0.63 19.08
N ARG A 179 7.51 1.73 18.44
CA ARG A 179 6.29 2.45 18.82
C ARG A 179 5.24 2.51 17.72
N GLY A 180 5.64 2.31 16.48
CA GLY A 180 4.78 2.33 15.31
C GLY A 180 5.34 3.17 14.17
N GLY A 181 4.67 3.11 13.05
CA GLY A 181 5.06 3.78 11.81
C GLY A 181 3.95 4.64 11.25
N PHE A 182 4.02 4.79 9.93
CA PHE A 182 3.03 5.55 9.16
C PHE A 182 2.58 4.74 7.94
N CYS A 183 1.34 4.94 7.54
CA CYS A 183 0.80 4.40 6.30
C CYS A 183 0.17 5.50 5.47
N ARG A 184 0.55 5.60 4.21
CA ARG A 184 -0.16 6.39 3.21
C ARG A 184 -1.22 5.52 2.56
N VAL A 185 -2.47 5.97 2.59
CA VAL A 185 -3.58 5.46 1.81
C VAL A 185 -3.96 6.51 0.78
N ALA A 186 -4.01 6.15 -0.49
CA ALA A 186 -4.43 7.10 -1.53
C ALA A 186 -5.40 6.45 -2.50
N LEU A 187 -6.41 7.21 -2.93
CA LEU A 187 -7.26 6.91 -4.07
C LEU A 187 -6.91 7.86 -5.19
N LEU A 188 -6.52 7.32 -6.32
CA LEU A 188 -6.03 8.07 -7.48
C LEU A 188 -6.70 7.58 -8.77
N ARG A 189 -6.66 8.41 -9.79
CA ARG A 189 -6.92 7.95 -11.16
C ARG A 189 -5.78 7.03 -11.61
N SER A 190 -6.10 5.96 -12.32
CA SER A 190 -5.09 5.09 -12.93
C SER A 190 -4.10 5.91 -13.76
N ALA A 191 -2.84 5.50 -13.80
CA ALA A 191 -1.76 6.23 -14.47
C ALA A 191 -1.99 6.37 -15.99
N LYS A 192 -2.65 5.38 -16.60
CA LYS A 192 -3.04 5.38 -18.02
C LYS A 192 -4.45 4.80 -18.15
N GLY A 193 -5.42 5.61 -18.52
CA GLY A 193 -6.78 5.11 -18.78
C GLY A 193 -7.83 5.52 -17.76
N SER A 194 -8.94 4.76 -17.72
CA SER A 194 -10.18 5.11 -17.01
C SER A 194 -10.37 4.44 -15.65
N GLY A 195 -9.41 3.63 -15.21
CA GLY A 195 -9.50 2.92 -13.93
C GLY A 195 -9.15 3.77 -12.72
N ASN A 196 -9.27 3.18 -11.56
CA ASN A 196 -8.88 3.75 -10.28
C ASN A 196 -7.70 2.97 -9.67
N THR A 197 -6.86 3.67 -8.93
CA THR A 197 -5.76 3.05 -8.18
C THR A 197 -5.87 3.40 -6.70
N VAL A 198 -5.84 2.37 -5.87
CA VAL A 198 -5.71 2.51 -4.41
C VAL A 198 -4.29 2.15 -4.03
N LEU A 199 -3.62 3.02 -3.29
CA LEU A 199 -2.30 2.74 -2.71
C LEU A 199 -2.44 2.50 -1.21
N ILE A 200 -1.76 1.47 -0.70
CA ILE A 200 -1.63 1.16 0.73
C ILE A 200 -0.15 0.98 1.01
N SER A 201 0.53 2.05 1.40
CA SER A 201 1.99 2.07 1.52
C SER A 201 2.41 2.37 2.96
N GLY A 202 2.84 1.34 3.71
CA GLY A 202 3.35 1.50 5.07
C GLY A 202 4.85 1.72 5.11
N THR A 203 5.36 2.38 6.18
CA THR A 203 6.79 2.43 6.50
C THR A 203 7.31 1.09 7.01
N ASP A 204 6.41 0.25 7.48
CA ASP A 204 6.64 -1.10 7.96
C ASP A 204 5.44 -2.01 7.65
N ILE A 205 5.60 -3.31 7.92
CA ILE A 205 4.57 -4.32 7.65
C ILE A 205 3.28 -4.04 8.45
N PRO A 206 3.31 -3.80 9.77
CA PRO A 206 2.11 -3.48 10.54
C PRO A 206 1.40 -2.21 10.07
N SER A 207 2.14 -1.19 9.65
CA SER A 207 1.52 0.04 9.13
C SER A 207 0.78 -0.20 7.80
N THR A 208 1.27 -1.10 6.95
CA THR A 208 0.53 -1.51 5.75
C THR A 208 -0.79 -2.19 6.10
N GLU A 209 -0.81 -3.06 7.12
CA GLU A 209 -2.03 -3.70 7.61
C GLU A 209 -3.06 -2.67 8.10
N ALA A 210 -2.61 -1.64 8.82
CA ALA A 210 -3.47 -0.56 9.29
C ALA A 210 -4.15 0.21 8.14
N GLY A 211 -3.47 0.36 7.01
CA GLY A 211 -4.07 0.95 5.79
C GLY A 211 -5.24 0.12 5.25
N GLY A 212 -5.11 -1.20 5.25
CA GLY A 212 -6.21 -2.10 4.90
C GLY A 212 -7.36 -2.06 5.90
N GLU A 213 -7.05 -1.95 7.19
CA GLU A 213 -8.04 -1.79 8.25
C GLU A 213 -8.79 -0.46 8.12
N PHE A 214 -8.09 0.65 7.87
CA PHE A 214 -8.68 1.95 7.59
C PHE A 214 -9.71 1.88 6.46
N LEU A 215 -9.36 1.29 5.31
CA LEU A 215 -10.23 1.18 4.13
C LEU A 215 -11.42 0.22 4.30
N SER A 216 -11.44 -0.56 5.35
CA SER A 216 -12.55 -1.47 5.71
C SER A 216 -13.29 -1.03 6.97
N SER A 217 -12.94 0.11 7.56
CA SER A 217 -13.56 0.65 8.78
C SER A 217 -14.64 1.68 8.43
N GLU A 218 -15.90 1.37 8.74
CA GLU A 218 -17.03 2.28 8.53
C GLU A 218 -16.84 3.61 9.25
N ALA A 219 -16.35 3.58 10.49
CA ALA A 219 -16.09 4.78 11.28
C ALA A 219 -14.97 5.63 10.64
N ALA A 220 -13.92 5.00 10.14
CA ALA A 220 -12.79 5.73 9.50
C ALA A 220 -13.23 6.38 8.19
N ILE A 221 -13.96 5.67 7.34
CA ILE A 221 -14.47 6.23 6.07
C ILE A 221 -15.48 7.34 6.31
N ASN A 222 -16.38 7.19 7.30
CA ASN A 222 -17.32 8.26 7.68
C ASN A 222 -16.58 9.50 8.20
N ASN A 223 -15.54 9.34 9.02
CA ASN A 223 -14.72 10.45 9.50
C ASN A 223 -13.97 11.14 8.36
N LEU A 224 -13.44 10.37 7.39
CA LEU A 224 -12.81 10.93 6.21
C LEU A 224 -13.81 11.72 5.35
N ARG A 225 -15.02 11.20 5.14
CA ARG A 225 -16.10 11.93 4.45
C ARG A 225 -16.40 13.27 5.11
N LYS A 226 -16.49 13.26 6.46
CA LYS A 226 -16.71 14.50 7.24
C LYS A 226 -15.57 15.49 7.09
N SER A 227 -14.31 15.03 7.09
CA SER A 227 -13.14 15.91 6.91
C SER A 227 -13.11 16.57 5.53
N PHE A 228 -13.72 15.93 4.52
CA PHE A 228 -13.90 16.49 3.18
C PHE A 228 -15.23 17.24 3.00
N HIS A 229 -15.99 17.43 4.06
CA HIS A 229 -17.31 18.11 4.05
C HIS A 229 -18.31 17.50 3.04
N LEU A 230 -18.26 16.18 2.85
CA LEU A 230 -19.14 15.48 1.92
C LEU A 230 -20.52 15.22 2.54
N ASN A 231 -21.57 15.55 1.80
CA ASN A 231 -22.94 15.19 2.14
C ASN A 231 -23.22 13.71 1.83
N ASP A 232 -24.36 13.22 2.32
CA ASP A 232 -24.83 11.87 2.01
C ASP A 232 -25.05 11.70 0.50
N GLY A 233 -24.61 10.56 -0.02
CA GLY A 233 -24.69 10.25 -1.45
C GLY A 233 -23.60 10.88 -2.34
N GLN A 234 -22.82 11.83 -1.85
CA GLN A 234 -21.69 12.36 -2.63
C GLN A 234 -20.56 11.33 -2.74
N SER A 235 -19.98 11.25 -3.94
CA SER A 235 -18.81 10.41 -4.21
C SER A 235 -17.57 10.91 -3.47
N MET A 236 -16.71 10.00 -3.07
CA MET A 236 -15.41 10.32 -2.49
C MET A 236 -14.50 10.95 -3.58
N PRO A 237 -13.86 12.11 -3.34
CA PRO A 237 -12.87 12.65 -4.26
C PRO A 237 -11.64 11.72 -4.33
N TYR A 238 -10.75 11.94 -5.28
CA TYR A 238 -9.40 11.40 -5.18
C TYR A 238 -8.70 12.03 -3.98
N PHE A 239 -7.95 11.22 -3.24
CA PHE A 239 -7.39 11.68 -1.95
C PHE A 239 -6.08 10.98 -1.59
N GLU A 240 -5.35 11.60 -0.67
CA GLU A 240 -4.33 10.97 0.14
C GLU A 240 -4.67 11.13 1.63
N VAL A 241 -4.42 10.09 2.40
CA VAL A 241 -4.51 10.08 3.87
C VAL A 241 -3.20 9.53 4.41
N LEU A 242 -2.63 10.22 5.38
CA LEU A 242 -1.50 9.71 6.16
C LEU A 242 -2.00 9.26 7.53
N LEU A 243 -1.78 8.00 7.83
CA LEU A 243 -2.10 7.36 9.10
C LEU A 243 -0.85 7.28 9.95
N ARG A 244 -0.94 7.61 11.23
CA ARG A 244 0.03 7.19 12.25
C ARG A 244 -0.46 5.89 12.86
N THR A 245 0.43 4.91 13.02
CA THR A 245 0.12 3.64 13.67
C THR A 245 0.81 3.55 15.01
N ARG A 246 0.17 2.85 15.95
CA ARG A 246 0.75 2.53 17.25
C ARG A 246 0.78 1.02 17.41
N LEU A 247 1.91 0.48 17.87
CA LEU A 247 2.08 -0.94 18.14
C LEU A 247 1.79 -1.23 19.59
N LEU A 248 1.02 -2.30 19.83
CA LEU A 248 0.92 -2.97 21.13
C LEU A 248 1.33 -4.43 20.92
N SER A 249 2.39 -4.86 21.59
CA SER A 249 2.88 -6.25 21.51
C SER A 249 3.11 -6.74 20.07
N ASN A 250 3.75 -5.91 19.24
CA ASN A 250 4.07 -6.17 17.82
C ASN A 250 2.86 -6.31 16.87
N ALA A 251 1.67 -5.97 17.32
CA ALA A 251 0.48 -5.87 16.47
C ALA A 251 -0.01 -4.42 16.41
N VAL A 252 -0.62 -4.03 15.29
CA VAL A 252 -1.30 -2.72 15.19
C VAL A 252 -2.45 -2.71 16.16
N SER A 253 -2.44 -1.77 17.11
CA SER A 253 -3.52 -1.61 18.08
C SER A 253 -4.45 -0.47 17.71
N GLN A 254 -3.92 0.55 17.06
CA GLN A 254 -4.65 1.77 16.70
C GLN A 254 -3.97 2.47 15.54
N PHE A 255 -4.77 3.13 14.74
CA PHE A 255 -4.31 4.15 13.79
C PHE A 255 -5.06 5.45 14.01
N GLU A 256 -4.43 6.56 13.69
CA GLU A 256 -5.05 7.89 13.66
C GLU A 256 -4.72 8.57 12.32
N VAL A 257 -5.66 9.34 11.79
CA VAL A 257 -5.43 10.19 10.62
C VAL A 257 -4.64 11.41 11.07
N VAL A 258 -3.45 11.63 10.51
CA VAL A 258 -2.59 12.77 10.87
C VAL A 258 -2.56 13.85 9.80
N ALA A 259 -2.88 13.51 8.57
CA ALA A 259 -2.99 14.48 7.47
C ALA A 259 -3.85 13.92 6.33
N THR A 260 -4.51 14.80 5.58
CA THR A 260 -5.32 14.46 4.41
C THR A 260 -5.10 15.44 3.28
N ARG A 261 -5.25 14.98 2.02
CA ARG A 261 -5.29 15.81 0.81
C ARG A 261 -6.41 15.37 -0.10
N GLN A 262 -7.06 16.32 -0.72
CA GLN A 262 -7.89 16.08 -1.90
C GLN A 262 -7.04 16.35 -3.15
N ASN A 263 -7.08 15.42 -4.13
CA ASN A 263 -6.30 15.46 -5.36
C ASN A 263 -7.19 15.80 -6.57
#